data_070b1e6e5c5af32aa45be0bb6ef3ad05
#
_entry.id   070b1e6e5c5af32aa45be0bb6ef3ad05
#
_cell.length_a   1.000
_cell.length_b   1.000
_cell.length_c   1.000
_cell.angle_alpha   90.00
_cell.angle_beta   90.00
_cell.angle_gamma   90.00
#
_symmetry.space_group_name_H-M   'P 1'
#
loop_
_entity.id
_entity.type
_entity.pdbx_description
1 polymer ?
#
loop_
_entity_poly.entity_id
_entity_poly.type
_entity_poly.pdbx_seq_one_letter_code
_entity_poly.pdbx_strand_id
1 'polypeptide(L)'
;MLTAVFAVTALVFKGFVIIPSITELRPVNAFPLIFGLLFGKLGAVASALGNLFGDAVGGTLTFASLGGMLGNFAMAYIPYKVWGALLCKRDDNIFLLDSAKNYFWYFILSLFSAIPAAVIIPLFTDVLGFVSYNILFGIIFANNFLVECTIGVVLYNFFSRRVCLKGKLSAVRAMVFSMDKVRGKRIAALVLAANTFIAFGLSVFFFFNYSNEIGQLAILIPMSILAVTMLLSMAK
;
A
#
# COMPACT_ATOMS: atom_id res chain seq x y z
N MET A 1 3.79 -8.27 -16.36
CA MET A 1 4.50 -9.22 -15.47
C MET A 1 4.14 -8.99 -13.99
N LEU A 2 4.45 -7.83 -13.38
CA LEU A 2 4.14 -7.59 -11.96
C LEU A 2 2.66 -7.77 -11.62
N THR A 3 1.76 -7.20 -12.42
CA THR A 3 0.31 -7.37 -12.29
C THR A 3 -0.11 -8.84 -12.29
N ALA A 4 0.45 -9.65 -13.20
CA ALA A 4 0.15 -11.08 -13.27
C ALA A 4 0.69 -11.83 -12.04
N VAL A 5 1.89 -11.50 -11.56
CA VAL A 5 2.43 -12.07 -10.32
C VAL A 5 1.52 -11.78 -9.14
N PHE A 6 1.06 -10.53 -9.02
CA PHE A 6 0.12 -10.14 -7.96
C PHE A 6 -1.19 -10.92 -8.08
N ALA A 7 -1.84 -10.90 -9.25
CA ALA A 7 -3.13 -11.55 -9.47
C ALA A 7 -3.08 -13.06 -9.23
N VAL A 8 -2.05 -13.74 -9.74
CA VAL A 8 -1.87 -15.18 -9.53
C VAL A 8 -1.65 -15.50 -8.05
N THR A 9 -0.82 -14.70 -7.36
CA THR A 9 -0.60 -14.91 -5.91
C THR A 9 -1.89 -14.66 -5.13
N ALA A 10 -2.65 -13.63 -5.49
CA ALA A 10 -3.94 -13.35 -4.87
C ALA A 10 -4.92 -14.52 -5.01
N LEU A 11 -4.95 -15.17 -6.18
CA LEU A 11 -5.80 -16.33 -6.44
C LEU A 11 -5.38 -17.57 -5.65
N VAL A 12 -4.08 -17.87 -5.64
CA VAL A 12 -3.54 -19.06 -4.94
C VAL A 12 -3.82 -19.01 -3.44
N PHE A 13 -3.73 -17.82 -2.84
CA PHE A 13 -3.92 -17.64 -1.39
C PHE A 13 -5.33 -17.21 -0.99
N LYS A 14 -6.28 -17.19 -1.90
CA LYS A 14 -7.69 -16.83 -1.62
C LYS A 14 -8.40 -17.82 -0.68
N GLY A 15 -7.84 -18.99 -0.44
CA GLY A 15 -8.41 -20.03 0.42
C GLY A 15 -7.94 -20.01 1.88
N PHE A 16 -7.02 -19.12 2.28
CA PHE A 16 -6.56 -19.02 3.67
C PHE A 16 -7.48 -18.07 4.48
N VAL A 17 -8.70 -18.54 4.72
CA VAL A 17 -9.71 -17.79 5.46
C VAL A 17 -9.41 -17.89 6.96
N ILE A 18 -9.18 -16.74 7.64
CA ILE A 18 -9.04 -16.68 9.10
C ILE A 18 -10.43 -16.59 9.73
N ILE A 19 -11.29 -15.74 9.19
CA ILE A 19 -12.70 -15.64 9.57
C ILE A 19 -13.54 -15.68 8.29
N PRO A 20 -14.43 -16.68 8.14
CA PRO A 20 -15.28 -16.82 6.96
C PRO A 20 -15.99 -15.51 6.62
N SER A 21 -15.89 -15.09 5.37
CA SER A 21 -16.51 -13.89 4.78
C SER A 21 -16.01 -12.52 5.31
N ILE A 22 -15.06 -12.48 6.25
CA ILE A 22 -14.62 -11.21 6.85
C ILE A 22 -13.13 -10.97 6.63
N THR A 23 -12.28 -11.98 6.82
CA THR A 23 -10.83 -11.78 6.75
C THR A 23 -10.10 -13.02 6.27
N GLU A 24 -9.26 -12.81 5.26
CA GLU A 24 -8.29 -13.78 4.79
C GLU A 24 -6.89 -13.26 5.09
N LEU A 25 -6.00 -14.13 5.58
CA LEU A 25 -4.58 -13.84 5.60
C LEU A 25 -4.08 -13.92 4.16
N ARG A 26 -3.83 -12.78 3.55
CA ARG A 26 -3.39 -12.70 2.16
C ARG A 26 -1.90 -12.37 2.09
N PRO A 27 -1.02 -13.35 1.91
CA PRO A 27 0.41 -13.08 1.70
C PRO A 27 0.69 -12.10 0.55
N VAL A 28 -0.25 -12.00 -0.41
CA VAL A 28 -0.20 -11.04 -1.50
C VAL A 28 -0.14 -9.59 -1.02
N ASN A 29 -0.62 -9.29 0.19
CA ASN A 29 -0.59 -7.94 0.78
C ASN A 29 0.85 -7.43 1.06
N ALA A 30 1.86 -8.31 1.01
CA ALA A 30 3.26 -7.88 1.04
C ALA A 30 3.72 -7.23 -0.29
N PHE A 31 3.09 -7.56 -1.42
CA PHE A 31 3.58 -7.11 -2.74
C PHE A 31 3.45 -5.62 -3.00
N PRO A 32 2.38 -4.90 -2.58
CA PRO A 32 2.29 -3.47 -2.84
C PRO A 32 3.51 -2.70 -2.33
N LEU A 33 3.91 -2.90 -1.07
CA LEU A 33 5.10 -2.29 -0.50
C LEU A 33 6.36 -2.66 -1.30
N ILE A 34 6.55 -3.95 -1.59
CA ILE A 34 7.68 -4.47 -2.35
C ILE A 34 7.74 -3.83 -3.75
N PHE A 35 6.61 -3.81 -4.45
CA PHE A 35 6.53 -3.27 -5.81
C PHE A 35 6.73 -1.76 -5.81
N GLY A 36 6.18 -1.05 -4.83
CA GLY A 36 6.40 0.38 -4.67
C GLY A 36 7.87 0.72 -4.47
N LEU A 37 8.55 0.05 -3.56
CA LEU A 37 9.96 0.29 -3.24
C LEU A 37 10.91 -0.14 -4.38
N LEU A 38 10.59 -1.20 -5.12
CA LEU A 38 11.44 -1.69 -6.20
C LEU A 38 11.15 -1.05 -7.56
N PHE A 39 9.89 -0.73 -7.86
CA PHE A 39 9.45 -0.31 -9.20
C PHE A 39 8.68 1.02 -9.22
N GLY A 40 8.61 1.73 -8.09
CA GLY A 40 8.01 3.05 -8.01
C GLY A 40 6.55 3.10 -8.46
N LYS A 41 6.20 4.11 -9.27
CA LYS A 41 4.83 4.30 -9.80
C LYS A 41 4.32 3.10 -10.59
N LEU A 42 5.18 2.44 -11.37
CA LEU A 42 4.78 1.24 -12.11
C LEU A 42 4.42 0.09 -11.17
N GLY A 43 5.14 -0.04 -10.05
CA GLY A 43 4.79 -0.97 -8.98
C GLY A 43 3.43 -0.68 -8.36
N ALA A 44 3.12 0.60 -8.15
CA ALA A 44 1.82 1.02 -7.61
C ALA A 44 0.67 0.70 -8.58
N VAL A 45 0.82 1.02 -9.87
CA VAL A 45 -0.17 0.67 -10.89
C VAL A 45 -0.32 -0.84 -11.02
N ALA A 46 0.79 -1.59 -10.98
CA ALA A 46 0.74 -3.04 -11.05
C ALA A 46 0.02 -3.68 -9.87
N SER A 47 0.17 -3.13 -8.66
CA SER A 47 -0.54 -3.59 -7.46
C SER A 47 -2.05 -3.32 -7.56
N ALA A 48 -2.42 -2.12 -8.02
CA ALA A 48 -3.80 -1.72 -8.23
C ALA A 48 -4.52 -2.64 -9.24
N LEU A 49 -3.93 -2.80 -10.42
CA LEU A 49 -4.48 -3.65 -11.47
C LEU A 49 -4.45 -5.13 -11.08
N GLY A 50 -3.40 -5.56 -10.36
CA GLY A 50 -3.27 -6.93 -9.87
C GLY A 50 -4.38 -7.31 -8.91
N ASN A 51 -4.77 -6.40 -8.00
CA ASN A 51 -5.91 -6.60 -7.12
C ASN A 51 -7.23 -6.71 -7.92
N LEU A 52 -7.47 -5.78 -8.84
CA LEU A 52 -8.69 -5.77 -9.65
C LEU A 52 -8.83 -7.04 -10.51
N PHE A 53 -7.74 -7.45 -11.17
CA PHE A 53 -7.72 -8.71 -11.94
C PHE A 53 -7.85 -9.96 -11.05
N GLY A 54 -7.24 -9.93 -9.85
CA GLY A 54 -7.39 -11.00 -8.87
C GLY A 54 -8.85 -11.19 -8.45
N ASP A 55 -9.57 -10.08 -8.19
CA ASP A 55 -10.99 -10.10 -7.86
C ASP A 55 -11.85 -10.55 -9.06
N ALA A 56 -11.54 -10.07 -10.27
CA ALA A 56 -12.28 -10.43 -11.49
C ALA A 56 -12.16 -11.93 -11.79
N VAL A 57 -10.94 -12.46 -11.82
CA VAL A 57 -10.70 -13.88 -12.10
C VAL A 57 -11.16 -14.77 -10.94
N GLY A 58 -11.06 -14.27 -9.72
CA GLY A 58 -11.52 -14.96 -8.50
C GLY A 58 -13.03 -14.95 -8.30
N GLY A 59 -13.82 -14.32 -9.19
CA GLY A 59 -15.28 -14.26 -9.09
C GLY A 59 -15.81 -13.40 -7.93
N THR A 60 -14.98 -12.49 -7.40
CA THR A 60 -15.34 -11.59 -6.28
C THR A 60 -15.34 -10.12 -6.69
N LEU A 61 -15.38 -9.84 -7.99
CA LEU A 61 -15.43 -8.47 -8.50
C LEU A 61 -16.74 -7.79 -8.09
N THR A 62 -16.61 -6.71 -7.33
CA THR A 62 -17.72 -5.86 -6.90
C THR A 62 -17.30 -4.38 -6.97
N PHE A 63 -18.22 -3.47 -6.72
CA PHE A 63 -17.84 -2.04 -6.57
C PHE A 63 -16.85 -1.82 -5.41
N ALA A 64 -16.84 -2.67 -4.37
CA ALA A 64 -15.83 -2.62 -3.31
C ALA A 64 -14.41 -2.94 -3.82
N SER A 65 -14.26 -3.66 -4.93
CA SER A 65 -12.96 -3.91 -5.58
C SER A 65 -12.28 -2.62 -6.06
N LEU A 66 -13.03 -1.53 -6.29
CA LEU A 66 -12.45 -0.21 -6.55
C LEU A 66 -11.72 0.33 -5.32
N GLY A 67 -12.28 0.12 -4.13
CA GLY A 67 -11.60 0.43 -2.87
C GLY A 67 -10.31 -0.40 -2.70
N GLY A 68 -10.38 -1.70 -3.01
CA GLY A 68 -9.22 -2.58 -3.04
C GLY A 68 -8.14 -2.12 -4.02
N MET A 69 -8.52 -1.74 -5.24
CA MET A 69 -7.62 -1.20 -6.26
C MET A 69 -6.93 0.08 -5.79
N LEU A 70 -7.68 1.05 -5.28
CA LEU A 70 -7.14 2.33 -4.79
C LEU A 70 -6.28 2.14 -3.53
N GLY A 71 -6.70 1.27 -2.61
CA GLY A 71 -5.95 0.92 -1.42
C GLY A 71 -4.59 0.31 -1.77
N ASN A 72 -4.56 -0.69 -2.66
CA ASN A 72 -3.31 -1.33 -3.11
C ASN A 72 -2.40 -0.37 -3.91
N PHE A 73 -2.98 0.57 -4.67
CA PHE A 73 -2.22 1.66 -5.28
C PHE A 73 -1.53 2.51 -4.21
N ALA A 74 -2.27 2.96 -3.21
CA ALA A 74 -1.76 3.82 -2.15
C ALA A 74 -0.72 3.12 -1.28
N MET A 75 -0.93 1.83 -0.96
CA MET A 75 0.04 0.96 -0.26
C MET A 75 1.42 0.95 -0.92
N ALA A 76 1.47 0.95 -2.24
CA ALA A 76 2.71 0.95 -3.00
C ALA A 76 3.26 2.37 -3.21
N TYR A 77 2.39 3.32 -3.53
CA TYR A 77 2.77 4.66 -3.96
C TYR A 77 3.30 5.53 -2.82
N ILE A 78 2.65 5.50 -1.65
CA ILE A 78 3.02 6.37 -0.53
C ILE A 78 4.40 6.01 0.04
N PRO A 79 4.71 4.74 0.38
CA PRO A 79 6.05 4.36 0.83
C PRO A 79 7.14 4.69 -0.20
N TYR A 80 6.86 4.47 -1.50
CA TYR A 80 7.78 4.85 -2.57
C TYR A 80 8.11 6.34 -2.55
N LYS A 81 7.11 7.22 -2.41
CA LYS A 81 7.33 8.67 -2.34
C LYS A 81 8.07 9.08 -1.07
N VAL A 82 7.68 8.54 0.07
CA VAL A 82 8.32 8.81 1.36
C VAL A 82 9.77 8.37 1.32
N TRP A 83 10.05 7.13 0.88
CA TRP A 83 11.42 6.64 0.75
C TRP A 83 12.24 7.49 -0.20
N GLY A 84 11.77 7.69 -1.42
CA GLY A 84 12.54 8.38 -2.47
C GLY A 84 12.87 9.83 -2.14
N ALA A 85 11.95 10.54 -1.48
CA ALA A 85 12.11 11.96 -1.20
C ALA A 85 12.77 12.28 0.14
N LEU A 86 12.54 11.46 1.18
CA LEU A 86 12.98 11.77 2.54
C LEU A 86 14.18 10.94 2.98
N LEU A 87 14.24 9.67 2.60
CA LEU A 87 15.18 8.71 3.15
C LEU A 87 16.30 8.32 2.19
N CYS A 88 16.08 8.40 0.89
CA CYS A 88 17.08 8.08 -0.12
C CYS A 88 18.12 9.23 -0.24
N LYS A 89 19.35 8.96 0.17
CA LYS A 89 20.41 9.98 0.17
C LYS A 89 21.13 10.13 -1.18
N ARG A 90 21.13 9.12 -2.07
CA ARG A 90 21.84 9.17 -3.36
C ARG A 90 21.43 8.10 -4.35
N ASP A 91 21.64 8.40 -5.55
CA ASP A 91 21.26 8.03 -6.90
C ASP A 91 21.08 6.54 -7.26
N ASP A 92 21.60 5.57 -6.52
CA ASP A 92 21.70 4.19 -7.06
C ASP A 92 21.31 3.05 -6.08
N ASN A 93 21.00 3.35 -4.85
CA ASN A 93 20.86 2.27 -3.89
C ASN A 93 19.41 1.81 -3.76
N ILE A 94 19.15 0.59 -4.26
CA ILE A 94 18.06 -0.22 -3.76
C ILE A 94 18.17 -0.24 -2.25
N PHE A 95 17.06 0.03 -1.60
CA PHE A 95 16.95 -0.13 -0.17
C PHE A 95 17.20 -1.60 0.20
N LEU A 96 18.39 -1.92 0.68
CA LEU A 96 18.74 -3.27 1.11
C LEU A 96 18.52 -3.40 2.61
N LEU A 97 17.99 -4.54 3.03
CA LEU A 97 17.85 -4.89 4.44
C LEU A 97 19.16 -5.55 4.93
N ASP A 98 20.20 -4.74 5.06
CA ASP A 98 21.56 -5.18 5.44
C ASP A 98 22.01 -4.64 6.80
N SER A 99 21.23 -3.77 7.42
CA SER A 99 21.53 -3.17 8.72
C SER A 99 20.26 -3.01 9.56
N ALA A 100 20.41 -2.99 10.88
CA ALA A 100 19.30 -2.75 11.82
C ALA A 100 18.56 -1.44 11.51
N LYS A 101 19.28 -0.40 11.08
CA LYS A 101 18.70 0.87 10.64
C LYS A 101 17.77 0.68 9.44
N ASN A 102 18.14 -0.15 8.46
CA ASN A 102 17.34 -0.39 7.27
C ASN A 102 16.10 -1.25 7.59
N TYR A 103 16.20 -2.20 8.52
CA TYR A 103 15.02 -2.91 9.04
C TYR A 103 14.06 -1.96 9.75
N PHE A 104 14.57 -1.02 10.58
CA PHE A 104 13.75 0.01 11.23
C PHE A 104 13.01 0.87 10.18
N TRP A 105 13.70 1.34 9.14
CA TRP A 105 13.05 2.11 8.07
C TRP A 105 12.03 1.29 7.27
N TYR A 106 12.31 0.00 7.05
CA TYR A 106 11.32 -0.88 6.42
C TYR A 106 10.04 -0.99 7.26
N PHE A 107 10.18 -1.14 8.56
CA PHE A 107 9.06 -1.14 9.50
C PHE A 107 8.24 0.17 9.42
N ILE A 108 8.90 1.32 9.38
CA ILE A 108 8.23 2.62 9.19
C ILE A 108 7.52 2.69 7.83
N LEU A 109 8.15 2.19 6.76
CA LEU A 109 7.54 2.15 5.43
C LEU A 109 6.36 1.19 5.35
N SER A 110 6.36 0.10 6.12
CA SER A 110 5.20 -0.79 6.28
C SER A 110 4.00 -0.08 6.93
N LEU A 111 4.24 0.82 7.90
CA LEU A 111 3.16 1.66 8.43
C LEU A 111 2.57 2.57 7.35
N PHE A 112 3.43 3.24 6.56
CA PHE A 112 2.97 4.07 5.43
C PHE A 112 2.26 3.28 4.33
N SER A 113 2.49 1.97 4.25
CA SER A 113 1.78 1.06 3.36
C SER A 113 0.43 0.63 3.93
N ALA A 114 0.40 0.13 5.15
CA ALA A 114 -0.80 -0.45 5.76
C ALA A 114 -1.90 0.60 6.05
N ILE A 115 -1.52 1.81 6.47
CA ILE A 115 -2.46 2.88 6.84
C ILE A 115 -3.42 3.24 5.70
N PRO A 116 -2.98 3.59 4.48
CA PRO A 116 -3.89 3.99 3.41
C PRO A 116 -4.86 2.89 3.01
N ALA A 117 -4.45 1.63 3.02
CA ALA A 117 -5.36 0.52 2.77
C ALA A 117 -6.46 0.42 3.84
N ALA A 118 -6.06 0.58 5.11
CA ALA A 118 -6.98 0.54 6.24
C ALA A 118 -7.98 1.72 6.25
N VAL A 119 -7.60 2.86 5.66
CA VAL A 119 -8.51 4.01 5.51
C VAL A 119 -9.42 3.85 4.29
N ILE A 120 -8.88 3.46 3.15
CA ILE A 120 -9.59 3.49 1.87
C ILE A 120 -10.54 2.28 1.73
N ILE A 121 -10.06 1.06 1.96
CA ILE A 121 -10.82 -0.17 1.66
C ILE A 121 -12.08 -0.28 2.51
N PRO A 122 -12.02 -0.07 3.85
CA PRO A 122 -13.22 -0.18 4.69
C PRO A 122 -14.30 0.83 4.32
N LEU A 123 -13.91 2.04 3.89
CA LEU A 123 -14.88 3.05 3.48
C LEU A 123 -15.73 2.59 2.29
N PHE A 124 -15.09 2.00 1.27
CA PHE A 124 -15.83 1.47 0.11
C PHE A 124 -16.77 0.32 0.49
N THR A 125 -16.36 -0.55 1.41
CA THR A 125 -17.19 -1.67 1.85
C THR A 125 -18.35 -1.21 2.73
N ASP A 126 -18.15 -0.19 3.56
CA ASP A 126 -19.16 0.37 4.45
C ASP A 126 -20.21 1.17 3.68
N VAL A 127 -19.79 2.07 2.78
CA VAL A 127 -20.71 2.83 1.92
C VAL A 127 -21.58 1.92 1.03
N LEU A 128 -21.08 0.76 0.65
CA LEU A 128 -21.83 -0.24 -0.11
C LEU A 128 -22.66 -1.18 0.78
N GLY A 129 -22.62 -1.02 2.10
CA GLY A 129 -23.39 -1.81 3.05
C GLY A 129 -22.91 -3.25 3.24
N PHE A 130 -21.67 -3.58 2.83
CA PHE A 130 -21.15 -4.94 2.97
C PHE A 130 -20.64 -5.23 4.38
N VAL A 131 -19.78 -4.35 4.92
CA VAL A 131 -19.17 -4.52 6.25
C VAL A 131 -18.87 -3.14 6.82
N SER A 132 -19.16 -2.96 8.12
CA SER A 132 -18.90 -1.72 8.83
C SER A 132 -17.43 -1.32 8.80
N TYR A 133 -17.17 -0.03 8.61
CA TYR A 133 -15.84 0.57 8.63
C TYR A 133 -15.03 0.17 9.85
N ASN A 134 -15.64 0.30 11.03
CA ASN A 134 -14.97 0.06 12.31
C ASN A 134 -14.42 -1.36 12.43
N ILE A 135 -15.15 -2.36 11.93
CA ILE A 135 -14.70 -3.76 11.97
C ILE A 135 -13.51 -3.94 11.03
N LEU A 136 -13.64 -3.47 9.78
CA LEU A 136 -12.62 -3.70 8.77
C LEU A 136 -11.37 -2.85 8.93
N PHE A 137 -11.46 -1.63 9.44
CA PHE A 137 -10.32 -0.74 9.63
C PHE A 137 -9.19 -1.41 10.42
N GLY A 138 -9.52 -1.91 11.63
CA GLY A 138 -8.53 -2.57 12.49
C GLY A 138 -7.98 -3.86 11.87
N ILE A 139 -8.86 -4.66 11.27
CA ILE A 139 -8.48 -5.93 10.64
C ILE A 139 -7.56 -5.71 9.44
N ILE A 140 -7.91 -4.79 8.54
CA ILE A 140 -7.09 -4.51 7.35
C ILE A 140 -5.76 -3.90 7.75
N PHE A 141 -5.73 -2.97 8.71
CA PHE A 141 -4.48 -2.43 9.22
C PHE A 141 -3.56 -3.52 9.78
N ALA A 142 -4.07 -4.30 10.73
CA ALA A 142 -3.28 -5.35 11.38
C ALA A 142 -2.81 -6.40 10.38
N ASN A 143 -3.68 -6.87 9.50
CA ASN A 143 -3.35 -7.89 8.50
C ASN A 143 -2.25 -7.41 7.54
N ASN A 144 -2.41 -6.24 6.94
CA ASN A 144 -1.42 -5.70 6.00
C ASN A 144 -0.08 -5.46 6.69
N PHE A 145 -0.10 -4.79 7.84
CA PHE A 145 1.10 -4.48 8.59
C PHE A 145 1.87 -5.74 9.05
N LEU A 146 1.16 -6.74 9.60
CA LEU A 146 1.76 -8.00 10.04
C LEU A 146 2.34 -8.79 8.86
N VAL A 147 1.62 -8.88 7.75
CA VAL A 147 2.10 -9.58 6.54
C VAL A 147 3.33 -8.88 5.96
N GLU A 148 3.34 -7.55 5.91
CA GLU A 148 4.50 -6.78 5.43
C GLU A 148 5.71 -6.95 6.35
N CYS A 149 5.52 -6.92 7.67
CA CYS A 149 6.60 -7.07 8.65
C CYS A 149 7.12 -8.51 8.80
N THR A 150 6.40 -9.52 8.32
CA THR A 150 6.79 -10.93 8.39
C THR A 150 7.19 -11.46 7.01
N ILE A 151 6.22 -11.90 6.23
CA ILE A 151 6.43 -12.44 4.88
C ILE A 151 7.07 -11.39 3.97
N GLY A 152 6.64 -10.12 4.08
CA GLY A 152 7.14 -9.02 3.29
C GLY A 152 8.64 -8.77 3.46
N VAL A 153 9.17 -8.85 4.67
CA VAL A 153 10.61 -8.73 4.95
C VAL A 153 11.41 -9.80 4.19
N VAL A 154 10.97 -11.04 4.24
CA VAL A 154 11.65 -12.17 3.58
C VAL A 154 11.61 -11.99 2.06
N LEU A 155 10.43 -11.73 1.51
CA LEU A 155 10.25 -11.52 0.07
C LEU A 155 11.00 -10.28 -0.42
N TYR A 156 10.94 -9.17 0.32
CA TYR A 156 11.65 -7.95 -0.05
C TYR A 156 13.17 -8.18 -0.11
N ASN A 157 13.73 -8.83 0.91
CA ASN A 157 15.17 -9.14 0.94
C ASN A 157 15.59 -10.04 -0.25
N PHE A 158 14.77 -11.03 -0.58
CA PHE A 158 14.99 -11.91 -1.72
C PHE A 158 14.94 -11.15 -3.07
N PHE A 159 13.89 -10.35 -3.28
CA PHE A 159 13.70 -9.63 -4.54
C PHE A 159 14.68 -8.46 -4.69
N SER A 160 14.93 -7.68 -3.63
CA SER A 160 15.84 -6.53 -3.69
C SER A 160 17.25 -6.94 -4.05
N ARG A 161 17.77 -8.02 -3.49
CA ARG A 161 19.09 -8.57 -3.85
C ARG A 161 19.14 -9.05 -5.29
N ARG A 162 18.08 -9.69 -5.80
CA ARG A 162 18.03 -10.14 -7.20
C ARG A 162 17.89 -8.99 -8.18
N VAL A 163 17.17 -7.94 -7.84
CA VAL A 163 17.07 -6.71 -8.64
C VAL A 163 18.42 -6.00 -8.69
N CYS A 164 19.18 -5.99 -7.60
CA CYS A 164 20.55 -5.46 -7.59
C CYS A 164 21.51 -6.23 -8.48
N LEU A 165 21.44 -7.56 -8.48
CA LEU A 165 22.47 -8.43 -9.03
C LEU A 165 22.29 -8.77 -10.52
N LYS A 166 21.12 -8.55 -11.14
CA LYS A 166 20.86 -9.00 -12.52
C LYS A 166 20.35 -7.89 -13.44
N GLY A 167 21.20 -7.50 -14.36
CA GLY A 167 21.14 -6.40 -15.31
C GLY A 167 19.82 -6.01 -15.98
N LYS A 168 18.91 -6.94 -16.31
CA LYS A 168 17.65 -6.56 -16.98
C LYS A 168 16.66 -5.89 -16.01
N LEU A 169 16.56 -6.36 -14.77
CA LEU A 169 15.69 -5.77 -13.77
C LEU A 169 16.25 -4.44 -13.24
N SER A 170 17.58 -4.33 -13.14
CA SER A 170 18.23 -3.07 -12.78
C SER A 170 18.05 -2.00 -13.86
N ALA A 171 18.06 -2.37 -15.15
CA ALA A 171 17.80 -1.45 -16.24
C ALA A 171 16.35 -0.92 -16.23
N VAL A 172 15.36 -1.80 -16.01
CA VAL A 172 13.96 -1.39 -15.88
C VAL A 172 13.80 -0.45 -14.67
N ARG A 173 14.44 -0.75 -13.55
CA ARG A 173 14.41 0.11 -12.37
C ARG A 173 15.08 1.45 -12.63
N ALA A 174 16.27 1.47 -13.22
CA ALA A 174 16.97 2.70 -13.58
C ALA A 174 16.12 3.57 -14.51
N MET A 175 15.44 2.98 -15.48
CA MET A 175 14.50 3.66 -16.37
C MET A 175 13.32 4.25 -15.58
N VAL A 176 12.70 3.49 -14.69
CA VAL A 176 11.56 3.96 -13.86
C VAL A 176 11.97 5.10 -12.95
N PHE A 177 13.10 4.98 -12.25
CA PHE A 177 13.59 6.01 -11.32
C PHE A 177 14.21 7.23 -12.01
N SER A 178 14.75 7.09 -13.24
CA SER A 178 15.23 8.23 -14.03
C SER A 178 14.07 9.08 -14.56
N MET A 179 12.94 8.47 -14.88
CA MET A 179 11.72 9.18 -15.29
C MET A 179 11.08 9.96 -14.14
N ASP A 180 11.26 9.49 -12.91
CA ASP A 180 10.79 10.16 -11.71
C ASP A 180 11.92 10.99 -11.08
N LYS A 181 12.03 12.25 -11.44
CA LYS A 181 12.87 13.22 -10.69
C LYS A 181 12.34 13.39 -9.26
N VAL A 182 12.51 12.38 -8.42
CA VAL A 182 11.98 12.35 -7.04
C VAL A 182 12.62 13.45 -6.16
N ARG A 183 13.79 13.96 -6.57
CA ARG A 183 14.62 14.88 -5.78
C ARG A 183 14.04 16.28 -5.55
N GLY A 184 13.07 16.73 -6.36
CA GLY A 184 12.48 18.08 -6.22
C GLY A 184 11.27 18.17 -5.27
N LYS A 185 10.87 17.05 -4.63
CA LYS A 185 9.53 16.92 -4.05
C LYS A 185 9.50 16.60 -2.56
N ARG A 186 10.53 17.02 -1.80
CA ARG A 186 10.57 16.78 -0.34
C ARG A 186 9.34 17.33 0.37
N ILE A 187 8.89 18.52 0.02
CA ILE A 187 7.71 19.14 0.64
C ILE A 187 6.46 18.32 0.35
N ALA A 188 6.24 17.90 -0.89
CA ALA A 188 5.09 17.07 -1.25
C ALA A 188 5.12 15.72 -0.54
N ALA A 189 6.29 15.11 -0.38
CA ALA A 189 6.43 13.84 0.36
C ALA A 189 6.22 14.02 1.87
N LEU A 190 6.68 15.14 2.46
CA LEU A 190 6.43 15.48 3.86
C LEU A 190 4.94 15.71 4.10
N VAL A 191 4.27 16.46 3.23
CA VAL A 191 2.82 16.69 3.30
C VAL A 191 2.06 15.37 3.18
N LEU A 192 2.45 14.52 2.22
CA LEU A 192 1.83 13.19 2.05
C LEU A 192 2.04 12.31 3.28
N ALA A 193 3.24 12.29 3.86
CA ALA A 193 3.54 11.54 5.07
C ALA A 193 2.73 12.05 6.27
N ALA A 194 2.72 13.37 6.48
CA ALA A 194 1.94 13.98 7.57
C ALA A 194 0.44 13.68 7.42
N ASN A 195 -0.11 13.84 6.21
CA ASN A 195 -1.52 13.57 5.96
C ASN A 195 -1.89 12.08 6.09
N THR A 196 -0.97 11.16 5.80
CA THR A 196 -1.18 9.73 6.06
C THR A 196 -1.39 9.47 7.55
N PHE A 197 -0.55 10.06 8.42
CA PHE A 197 -0.72 9.93 9.86
C PHE A 197 -1.94 10.68 10.40
N ILE A 198 -2.27 11.85 9.85
CA ILE A 198 -3.48 12.59 10.21
C ILE A 198 -4.72 11.75 9.85
N ALA A 199 -4.76 11.18 8.64
CA ALA A 199 -5.85 10.32 8.21
C ALA A 199 -6.00 9.10 9.13
N PHE A 200 -4.90 8.49 9.53
CA PHE A 200 -4.91 7.39 10.49
C PHE A 200 -5.44 7.82 11.87
N GLY A 201 -4.92 8.92 12.41
CA GLY A 201 -5.36 9.44 13.71
C GLY A 201 -6.85 9.79 13.74
N LEU A 202 -7.36 10.41 12.67
CA LEU A 202 -8.79 10.68 12.52
C LEU A 202 -9.60 9.38 12.41
N SER A 203 -9.13 8.40 11.66
CA SER A 203 -9.79 7.10 11.54
C SER A 203 -9.85 6.36 12.89
N VAL A 204 -8.75 6.40 13.67
CA VAL A 204 -8.72 5.85 15.03
C VAL A 204 -9.67 6.61 15.95
N PHE A 205 -9.68 7.94 15.87
CA PHE A 205 -10.60 8.77 16.66
C PHE A 205 -12.07 8.42 16.36
N PHE A 206 -12.44 8.30 15.09
CA PHE A 206 -13.80 7.93 14.69
C PHE A 206 -14.12 6.47 15.05
N PHE A 207 -13.16 5.57 14.97
CA PHE A 207 -13.31 4.19 15.42
C PHE A 207 -13.79 4.08 16.87
N PHE A 208 -13.25 4.92 17.77
CA PHE A 208 -13.59 4.87 19.19
C PHE A 208 -14.83 5.70 19.58
N ASN A 209 -15.16 6.75 18.81
CA ASN A 209 -16.16 7.74 19.25
C ASN A 209 -17.48 7.69 18.48
N TYR A 210 -17.53 7.06 17.32
CA TYR A 210 -18.72 7.08 16.47
C TYR A 210 -19.10 5.69 15.99
N SER A 211 -20.23 5.19 16.51
CA SER A 211 -20.84 3.92 16.08
C SER A 211 -21.99 4.10 15.07
N ASN A 212 -22.36 5.33 14.69
CA ASN A 212 -23.57 5.67 13.93
C ASN A 212 -23.25 6.30 12.56
N GLU A 213 -24.30 6.53 11.74
CA GLU A 213 -24.24 7.09 10.38
C GLU A 213 -23.43 8.41 10.24
N ILE A 214 -23.42 9.26 11.28
CA ILE A 214 -22.62 10.49 11.32
C ILE A 214 -21.11 10.15 11.25
N GLY A 215 -20.69 9.02 11.80
CA GLY A 215 -19.33 8.54 11.72
C GLY A 215 -18.87 8.23 10.29
N GLN A 216 -19.76 7.72 9.43
CA GLN A 216 -19.46 7.42 8.04
C GLN A 216 -19.11 8.69 7.24
N LEU A 217 -19.88 9.77 7.42
CA LEU A 217 -19.59 11.05 6.78
C LEU A 217 -18.26 11.66 7.28
N ALA A 218 -17.96 11.49 8.56
CA ALA A 218 -16.70 12.00 9.13
C ALA A 218 -15.46 11.25 8.60
N ILE A 219 -15.59 9.98 8.24
CA ILE A 219 -14.50 9.17 7.66
C ILE A 219 -14.14 9.63 6.22
N LEU A 220 -15.06 10.29 5.51
CA LEU A 220 -14.76 10.90 4.22
C LEU A 220 -13.67 11.99 4.32
N ILE A 221 -13.53 12.64 5.47
CA ILE A 221 -12.51 13.69 5.68
C ILE A 221 -11.09 13.12 5.57
N PRO A 222 -10.67 12.10 6.35
CA PRO A 222 -9.33 11.55 6.23
C PRO A 222 -9.06 10.96 4.84
N MET A 223 -10.07 10.34 4.20
CA MET A 223 -9.93 9.83 2.86
C MET A 223 -9.74 10.93 1.81
N SER A 224 -10.52 12.00 1.86
CA SER A 224 -10.40 13.12 0.92
C SER A 224 -9.03 13.83 1.06
N ILE A 225 -8.56 14.03 2.29
CA ILE A 225 -7.23 14.57 2.57
C ILE A 225 -6.15 13.68 1.93
N LEU A 226 -6.25 12.38 2.12
CA LEU A 226 -5.28 11.42 1.57
C LEU A 226 -5.33 11.40 0.04
N ALA A 227 -6.52 11.35 -0.56
CA ALA A 227 -6.71 11.35 -2.01
C ALA A 227 -6.18 12.61 -2.67
N VAL A 228 -6.54 13.79 -2.15
CA VAL A 228 -6.07 15.09 -2.68
C VAL A 228 -4.56 15.20 -2.61
N THR A 229 -3.95 14.82 -1.49
CA THR A 229 -2.49 14.90 -1.34
C THR A 229 -1.76 13.89 -2.22
N MET A 230 -2.32 12.70 -2.44
CA MET A 230 -1.79 11.76 -3.43
C MET A 230 -1.83 12.36 -4.84
N LEU A 231 -2.97 12.89 -5.28
CA LEU A 231 -3.12 13.51 -6.59
C LEU A 231 -2.14 14.67 -6.79
N LEU A 232 -2.03 15.58 -5.81
CA LEU A 232 -1.07 16.68 -5.85
C LEU A 232 0.38 16.20 -5.91
N SER A 233 0.70 15.08 -5.28
CA SER A 233 2.04 14.49 -5.34
C SER A 233 2.34 13.79 -6.66
N MET A 234 1.31 13.43 -7.44
CA MET A 234 1.44 12.86 -8.79
C MET A 234 1.56 13.92 -9.88
N ALA A 235 0.87 15.06 -9.72
CA ALA A 235 0.79 16.12 -10.73
C ALA A 235 2.09 16.92 -10.91
N LYS A 236 3.03 16.81 -9.99
CA LYS A 236 4.34 17.47 -10.01
C LYS A 236 5.47 16.46 -10.12
#